data_0b549c1b86b78602cdbd569aba7707e8
#
_entry.id   0b549c1b86b78602cdbd569aba7707e8
#
_cell.length_a   1.000
_cell.length_b   1.000
_cell.length_c   1.000
_cell.angle_alpha   90.00
_cell.angle_beta   90.00
_cell.angle_gamma   90.00
#
_symmetry.space_group_name_H-M   'P 1'
#
loop_
_entity.id
_entity.type
_entity.pdbx_description
1 polymer ?
#
loop_
_entity_poly.entity_id
_entity_poly.type
_entity_poly.pdbx_seq_one_letter_code
_entity_poly.pdbx_strand_id
1 'polypeptide(L)'
;MNKSYKITIYTSDKCAFCHAAKEIFKEKKLQFEEINISKDDKLKNEMIKKSNGMMTVPQIFVNSKHIGGYEDLINLEGSKKENLDGLDAIINK
;
A
#
# COMPACT_ATOMS: atom_id res chain seq x y z
N MET A 1 -13.90 7.70 16.54
CA MET A 1 -12.81 7.77 16.84
C MET A 1 -11.82 7.77 15.83
N ASN A 2 -10.85 8.39 15.98
CA ASN A 2 -9.94 8.51 15.07
C ASN A 2 -8.95 7.53 15.08
N LYS A 3 -8.52 7.02 13.99
CA LYS A 3 -7.49 6.16 13.95
C LYS A 3 -6.33 6.88 13.46
N SER A 4 -5.22 6.74 14.13
CA SER A 4 -4.01 7.39 13.74
C SER A 4 -3.26 6.43 12.86
N TYR A 5 -3.46 6.50 11.58
CA TYR A 5 -2.74 5.63 10.67
C TYR A 5 -2.38 6.39 9.40
N LYS A 6 -1.41 5.88 8.68
CA LYS A 6 -1.01 6.48 7.44
C LYS A 6 -0.73 5.38 6.43
N ILE A 7 -1.43 5.38 5.33
CA ILE A 7 -1.19 4.43 4.25
C ILE A 7 -0.50 5.19 3.13
N THR A 8 0.60 4.65 2.64
CA THR A 8 1.33 5.25 1.54
C THR A 8 1.44 4.21 0.43
N ILE A 9 1.15 4.59 -0.79
CA ILE A 9 1.29 3.70 -1.92
C ILE A 9 2.12 4.39 -2.99
N TYR A 10 3.19 3.73 -3.41
CA TYR A 10 4.00 4.22 -4.51
C TYR A 10 3.46 3.62 -5.79
N THR A 11 3.23 4.46 -6.78
CA THR A 11 2.60 4.04 -8.04
C THR A 11 3.38 4.59 -9.23
N SER A 12 2.97 4.19 -10.41
CA SER A 12 3.51 4.78 -11.63
C SER A 12 2.37 4.94 -12.61
N ASP A 13 2.65 5.68 -13.70
CA ASP A 13 1.66 5.85 -14.75
C ASP A 13 1.39 4.49 -15.39
N LYS A 14 0.18 4.28 -15.81
CA LYS A 14 -0.19 3.05 -16.54
C LYS A 14 0.06 1.77 -15.74
N CYS A 15 -0.24 1.80 -14.48
CA CYS A 15 -0.06 0.63 -13.63
C CYS A 15 -1.42 0.09 -13.21
N ALA A 16 -1.83 -1.00 -13.81
CA ALA A 16 -3.14 -1.59 -13.51
C ALA A 16 -3.20 -2.09 -12.07
N PHE A 17 -2.13 -2.68 -11.57
CA PHE A 17 -2.13 -3.18 -10.21
C PHE A 17 -2.14 -2.04 -9.18
N CYS A 18 -1.56 -0.91 -9.56
CA CYS A 18 -1.62 0.26 -8.69
C CYS A 18 -3.07 0.74 -8.56
N HIS A 19 -3.76 0.76 -9.69
CA HIS A 19 -5.16 1.17 -9.70
C HIS A 19 -5.99 0.20 -8.86
N ALA A 20 -5.76 -1.09 -9.02
CA ALA A 20 -6.52 -2.11 -8.29
C ALA A 20 -6.28 -1.97 -6.77
N ALA A 21 -5.05 -1.70 -6.37
CA ALA A 21 -4.75 -1.53 -4.96
C ALA A 21 -5.46 -0.31 -4.38
N LYS A 22 -5.47 0.78 -5.14
CA LYS A 22 -6.15 1.99 -4.67
C LYS A 22 -7.66 1.76 -4.54
N GLU A 23 -8.22 0.94 -5.43
CA GLU A 23 -9.65 0.65 -5.35
C GLU A 23 -9.99 -0.11 -4.07
N ILE A 24 -9.10 -0.99 -3.63
CA ILE A 24 -9.32 -1.70 -2.39
C ILE A 24 -9.38 -0.71 -1.22
N PHE A 25 -8.45 0.25 -1.18
CA PHE A 25 -8.46 1.24 -0.12
C PHE A 25 -9.75 2.06 -0.16
N LYS A 26 -10.20 2.43 -1.35
CA LYS A 26 -11.42 3.23 -1.48
C LYS A 26 -12.64 2.46 -1.03
N GLU A 27 -12.72 1.19 -1.37
CA GLU A 27 -13.85 0.37 -0.95
C GLU A 27 -13.91 0.23 0.56
N LYS A 28 -12.76 0.22 1.19
CA LYS A 28 -12.72 0.10 2.64
C LYS A 28 -12.79 1.47 3.31
N LYS A 29 -12.92 2.51 2.51
CA LYS A 29 -13.00 3.89 3.01
C LYS A 29 -11.77 4.28 3.83
N LEU A 30 -10.62 3.82 3.37
CA LEU A 30 -9.36 4.15 4.02
C LEU A 30 -8.69 5.27 3.26
N GLN A 31 -8.08 6.17 3.99
CA GLN A 31 -7.35 7.27 3.38
C GLN A 31 -5.94 6.82 3.09
N PHE A 32 -5.40 7.27 1.99
CA PHE A 32 -4.04 6.90 1.63
C PHE A 32 -3.38 8.03 0.87
N GLU A 33 -2.07 8.03 0.89
CA GLU A 33 -1.28 9.00 0.16
C GLU A 33 -0.66 8.28 -1.03
N GLU A 34 -0.84 8.82 -2.21
CA GLU A 34 -0.26 8.21 -3.40
C GLU A 34 0.99 8.99 -3.81
N ILE A 35 2.06 8.28 -4.07
CA ILE A 35 3.30 8.89 -4.53
C ILE A 35 3.62 8.28 -5.88
N ASN A 36 3.42 9.05 -6.95
CA ASN A 36 3.67 8.57 -8.30
C ASN A 36 5.14 8.79 -8.62
N ILE A 37 5.84 7.73 -8.97
CA ILE A 37 7.28 7.78 -9.17
C ILE A 37 7.68 7.93 -10.64
N SER A 38 6.69 8.05 -11.53
CA SER A 38 7.00 8.02 -12.96
C SER A 38 7.92 9.12 -13.45
N LYS A 39 7.85 10.27 -12.85
CA LYS A 39 8.62 11.39 -13.34
C LYS A 39 9.65 11.90 -12.34
N ASP A 40 9.97 11.12 -11.35
CA ASP A 40 10.91 11.60 -10.34
C ASP A 40 11.75 10.44 -9.83
N ASP A 41 12.98 10.39 -10.28
CA ASP A 41 13.87 9.31 -9.88
C ASP A 41 14.18 9.31 -8.40
N LYS A 42 14.07 10.47 -7.77
CA LYS A 42 14.32 10.52 -6.33
C LYS A 42 13.24 9.76 -5.58
N LEU A 43 12.00 9.89 -6.04
CA LEU A 43 10.89 9.19 -5.42
C LEU A 43 11.01 7.69 -5.67
N LYS A 44 11.48 7.32 -6.84
CA LYS A 44 11.68 5.91 -7.15
C LYS A 44 12.77 5.33 -6.26
N ASN A 45 13.86 6.05 -6.09
CA ASN A 45 14.95 5.58 -5.25
C ASN A 45 14.51 5.48 -3.78
N GLU A 46 13.66 6.40 -3.35
CA GLU A 46 13.12 6.36 -2.01
C GLU A 46 12.29 5.09 -1.82
N MET A 47 11.46 4.77 -2.80
CA MET A 47 10.65 3.55 -2.75
C MET A 47 11.52 2.31 -2.65
N ILE A 48 12.55 2.24 -3.49
CA ILE A 48 13.44 1.10 -3.51
C ILE A 48 14.11 0.94 -2.16
N LYS A 49 14.57 2.04 -1.61
CA LYS A 49 15.26 1.98 -0.34
C LYS A 49 14.33 1.55 0.79
N LYS A 50 13.13 2.09 0.84
CA LYS A 50 12.20 1.77 1.91
C LYS A 50 11.62 0.37 1.79
N SER A 51 11.60 -0.18 0.59
CA SER A 51 11.03 -1.50 0.36
C SER A 51 12.07 -2.60 0.31
N ASN A 52 13.28 -2.29 0.77
CA ASN A 52 14.35 -3.27 0.82
C ASN A 52 14.72 -3.78 -0.57
N GLY A 53 14.76 -2.87 -1.53
CA GLY A 53 15.25 -3.21 -2.86
C GLY A 53 14.19 -3.51 -3.90
N MET A 54 12.92 -3.39 -3.55
CA MET A 54 11.88 -3.68 -4.54
C MET A 54 11.76 -2.56 -5.54
N MET A 55 11.79 -2.92 -6.81
CA MET A 55 11.72 -1.92 -7.86
C MET A 55 10.40 -1.88 -8.58
N THR A 56 9.44 -2.67 -8.14
CA THR A 56 8.14 -2.74 -8.81
C THR A 56 7.12 -1.85 -8.10
N VAL A 57 6.05 -1.51 -8.79
CA VAL A 57 4.92 -0.81 -8.21
C VAL A 57 3.69 -1.67 -8.37
N PRO A 58 2.74 -1.56 -7.49
CA PRO A 58 2.72 -0.65 -6.35
C PRO A 58 3.57 -1.17 -5.21
N GLN A 59 4.02 -0.27 -4.34
CA GLN A 59 4.64 -0.66 -3.08
C GLN A 59 3.85 0.05 -1.99
N ILE A 60 3.37 -0.69 -1.03
CA ILE A 60 2.42 -0.22 -0.04
C ILE A 60 3.01 -0.25 1.35
N PHE A 61 2.79 0.81 2.09
CA PHE A 61 3.27 0.91 3.46
C PHE A 61 2.13 1.35 4.35
N VAL A 62 2.03 0.76 5.54
CA VAL A 62 1.04 1.17 6.53
C VAL A 62 1.80 1.52 7.79
N ASN A 63 1.70 2.76 8.21
CA ASN A 63 2.44 3.27 9.38
C ASN A 63 3.92 2.94 9.27
N SER A 64 4.47 3.16 8.08
CA SER A 64 5.87 2.92 7.79
C SER A 64 6.25 1.44 7.72
N LYS A 65 5.30 0.55 7.91
CA LYS A 65 5.58 -0.85 7.81
C LYS A 65 5.36 -1.28 6.37
N HIS A 66 6.34 -1.92 5.77
CA HIS A 66 6.25 -2.33 4.37
C HIS A 66 5.32 -3.53 4.22
N ILE A 67 4.25 -3.34 3.49
CA ILE A 67 3.31 -4.42 3.21
C ILE A 67 3.76 -5.18 1.97
N GLY A 68 4.17 -4.45 0.95
CA GLY A 68 4.59 -5.08 -0.30
C GLY A 68 3.79 -4.58 -1.48
N GLY A 69 3.61 -5.40 -2.48
CA GLY A 69 2.89 -5.05 -3.69
C GLY A 69 1.43 -5.45 -3.62
N TYR A 70 0.80 -5.45 -4.79
CA TYR A 70 -0.62 -5.78 -4.88
C TYR A 70 -0.91 -7.20 -4.39
N GLU A 71 -0.08 -8.13 -4.78
CA GLU A 71 -0.31 -9.52 -4.40
C GLU A 71 -0.20 -9.67 -2.89
N ASP A 72 0.74 -8.96 -2.28
CA ASP A 72 0.88 -9.00 -0.83
C ASP A 72 -0.35 -8.41 -0.15
N LEU A 73 -0.91 -7.36 -0.74
CA LEU A 73 -2.11 -6.75 -0.21
C LEU A 73 -3.29 -7.73 -0.29
N ILE A 74 -3.43 -8.41 -1.41
CA ILE A 74 -4.50 -9.38 -1.60
C ILE A 74 -4.37 -10.52 -0.61
N ASN A 75 -3.16 -11.00 -0.40
CA ASN A 75 -2.95 -12.10 0.54
C ASN A 75 -3.27 -11.67 1.96
N LEU A 76 -2.92 -10.45 2.31
CA LEU A 76 -3.21 -9.94 3.63
C LEU A 76 -4.72 -9.85 3.85
N GLU A 77 -5.44 -9.33 2.84
CA GLU A 77 -6.89 -9.23 2.95
C GLU A 77 -7.55 -10.59 2.92
N GLY A 78 -6.98 -11.52 2.18
CA GLY A 78 -7.55 -12.84 2.06
C GLY A 78 -7.46 -13.67 3.34
N SER A 79 -6.51 -13.34 4.20
CA SER A 79 -6.34 -14.11 5.42
C SER A 79 -7.34 -13.71 6.49
N LYS A 80 -8.22 -12.79 6.21
CA LYS A 80 -9.18 -12.36 7.20
C LYS A 80 -10.40 -13.23 7.30
N LYS A 81 -10.35 -14.42 6.76
CA LYS A 81 -11.48 -15.27 6.81
C LYS A 81 -12.08 -15.44 8.12
N GLU A 82 -11.33 -15.29 9.16
CA GLU A 82 -11.86 -15.51 10.45
C GLU A 82 -12.22 -14.25 11.12
N ASN A 83 -12.71 -13.32 10.42
CA ASN A 83 -13.12 -12.08 11.01
C ASN A 83 -12.05 -11.06 11.11
N LEU A 84 -10.81 -11.39 10.88
CA LEU A 84 -9.81 -10.39 10.96
C LEU A 84 -9.66 -9.78 9.60
N ASP A 85 -9.70 -8.49 9.55
CA ASP A 85 -9.50 -7.80 8.32
C ASP A 85 -8.02 -7.46 8.29
N GLY A 86 -7.27 -7.98 7.37
CA GLY A 86 -5.83 -7.82 7.37
C GLY A 86 -5.33 -6.42 7.57
N LEU A 87 -5.84 -5.46 6.79
CA LEU A 87 -5.41 -4.09 6.95
C LEU A 87 -5.90 -3.51 8.26
N ASP A 88 -7.12 -3.81 8.63
CA ASP A 88 -7.68 -3.29 9.86
C ASP A 88 -6.90 -3.80 11.06
N ALA A 89 -6.43 -5.01 11.01
CA ALA A 89 -5.65 -5.55 12.10
C ALA A 89 -4.35 -4.78 12.27
N ILE A 90 -3.72 -4.39 11.18
CA ILE A 90 -2.49 -3.63 11.25
C ILE A 90 -2.77 -2.20 11.70
N ILE A 91 -3.79 -1.60 11.16
CA ILE A 91 -4.13 -0.22 11.47
C ILE A 91 -4.56 -0.05 12.91
N ASN A 92 -5.26 -1.00 13.43
CA ASN A 92 -5.79 -0.89 14.78
C ASN A 92 -4.87 -1.36 15.88
N LYS A 93 -3.66 -1.72 15.53
CA LYS A 93 -2.72 -2.06 16.56
C LYS A 93 -2.09 -0.85 17.22
#